data_08f60da32f9be4b96c200842fa5089ff
#
_entry.id   08f60da32f9be4b96c200842fa5089ff
#
_cell.length_a   1.000
_cell.length_b   1.000
_cell.length_c   1.000
_cell.angle_alpha   90.00
_cell.angle_beta   90.00
_cell.angle_gamma   90.00
#
_symmetry.space_group_name_H-M   'P 1'
#
loop_
_entity.id
_entity.type
_entity.pdbx_description
1 polymer ?
#
loop_
_entity_poly.entity_id
_entity_poly.type
_entity_poly.pdbx_seq_one_letter_code
_entity_poly.pdbx_strand_id
1 'polypeptide(L)'
;LNPSSIVDSKAFIDIHLVGASVFARNDYAYFPGSVSLFNPSSFDGINPSYNPDNAPFSAYVDVLAQGPSVSFQIGKHAGALHTGVRSAVDARNIGNKFATYLTEGFQYLPYQGTETRLTDVRVTGLSWAEVGLAYGTILKQDGRDMITGGVHVKKLFGLAGVGLRLNDWYFTVPDSSNLITQRVSGRYGVSDAGWNTGGGWAFDVGFTYKKSKKDISGYTPHSRQSGCKKCDYLYKVSVALLDVGSVRFKNDFYADKFDENT
;
A
#
# COMPACT_ATOMS: atom_id res chain seq x y z
N LEU A 1 7.65 0.16 7.45
CA LEU A 1 9.09 0.22 7.81
C LEU A 1 9.46 -1.01 8.65
N ASN A 2 10.66 -1.59 8.39
CA ASN A 2 11.13 -2.74 9.17
C ASN A 2 11.32 -2.34 10.66
N PRO A 3 10.61 -2.98 11.62
CA PRO A 3 10.67 -2.59 13.02
C PRO A 3 12.05 -2.81 13.66
N SER A 4 12.88 -3.69 13.11
CA SER A 4 14.25 -3.89 13.62
C SER A 4 15.18 -2.70 13.36
N SER A 5 14.78 -1.77 12.48
CA SER A 5 15.62 -0.61 12.14
C SER A 5 15.59 0.50 13.18
N ILE A 6 14.58 0.52 14.06
CA ILE A 6 14.43 1.58 15.07
C ILE A 6 15.57 1.58 16.10
N VAL A 7 16.18 0.43 16.36
CA VAL A 7 17.23 0.28 17.37
C VAL A 7 18.60 0.80 16.91
N ASP A 8 18.79 1.00 15.61
CA ASP A 8 20.04 1.53 15.05
C ASP A 8 19.88 3.00 14.60
N SER A 9 18.96 3.73 15.22
CA SER A 9 18.76 5.17 15.00
C SER A 9 19.92 5.97 15.64
N LYS A 10 20.27 7.12 15.06
CA LYS A 10 21.29 8.01 15.58
C LYS A 10 20.78 8.96 16.65
N ALA A 11 19.48 9.19 16.70
CA ALA A 11 18.84 10.09 17.63
C ALA A 11 18.36 9.33 18.88
N PHE A 12 18.57 9.88 20.07
CA PHE A 12 18.00 9.34 21.31
C PHE A 12 16.46 9.41 21.29
N ILE A 13 15.94 10.52 20.80
CA ILE A 13 14.52 10.71 20.51
C ILE A 13 14.44 11.21 19.08
N ASP A 14 13.53 10.60 18.31
CA ASP A 14 13.18 11.04 16.97
C ASP A 14 11.66 11.29 16.96
N ILE A 15 11.29 12.49 16.54
CA ILE A 15 9.89 12.92 16.46
C ILE A 15 9.58 13.22 14.99
N HIS A 16 8.67 12.49 14.44
CA HIS A 16 8.13 12.70 13.12
C HIS A 16 6.74 13.32 13.24
N LEU A 17 6.51 14.45 12.60
CA LEU A 17 5.25 15.18 12.73
C LEU A 17 4.22 14.74 11.71
N VAL A 18 4.58 14.75 10.44
CA VAL A 18 3.70 14.36 9.33
C VAL A 18 4.51 13.82 8.17
N GLY A 19 3.96 12.85 7.48
CA GLY A 19 4.51 12.30 6.25
C GLY A 19 3.39 11.81 5.34
N ALA A 20 3.68 11.75 4.06
CA ALA A 20 2.78 11.18 3.08
C ALA A 20 3.55 10.30 2.10
N SER A 21 2.92 9.23 1.67
CA SER A 21 3.42 8.33 0.65
C SER A 21 2.27 7.90 -0.24
N VAL A 22 2.51 7.92 -1.54
CA VAL A 22 1.59 7.41 -2.55
C VAL A 22 2.34 6.38 -3.38
N PHE A 23 1.77 5.22 -3.50
CA PHE A 23 2.23 4.18 -4.40
C PHE A 23 1.11 3.83 -5.37
N ALA A 24 1.40 3.88 -6.66
CA ALA A 24 0.46 3.49 -7.71
C ALA A 24 1.15 2.52 -8.68
N ARG A 25 0.44 1.49 -9.06
CA ARG A 25 0.86 0.51 -10.04
C ARG A 25 -0.31 0.16 -10.95
N ASN A 26 -0.05 0.10 -12.24
CA ASN A 26 -0.94 -0.52 -13.22
C ASN A 26 -0.11 -1.20 -14.30
N ASP A 27 -0.73 -2.10 -15.05
CA ASP A 27 -0.10 -2.80 -16.17
C ASP A 27 -0.73 -2.45 -17.54
N TYR A 28 -1.64 -1.47 -17.57
CA TYR A 28 -2.32 -1.00 -18.79
C TYR A 28 -1.69 0.25 -19.38
N ALA A 29 -1.51 1.31 -18.57
CA ALA A 29 -1.06 2.61 -19.04
C ALA A 29 0.35 2.93 -18.53
N TYR A 30 1.16 3.56 -19.38
CA TYR A 30 2.48 4.04 -19.00
C TYR A 30 2.80 5.36 -19.71
N PHE A 31 3.71 6.13 -19.14
CA PHE A 31 4.22 7.32 -19.80
C PHE A 31 5.50 6.98 -20.56
N PRO A 32 5.52 7.14 -21.89
CA PRO A 32 6.74 6.95 -22.67
C PRO A 32 7.74 8.06 -22.37
N GLY A 33 9.00 7.70 -22.23
CA GLY A 33 10.08 8.68 -22.01
C GLY A 33 10.40 8.95 -20.54
N SER A 34 11.13 10.01 -20.29
CA SER A 34 11.65 10.36 -18.96
C SER A 34 10.72 11.35 -18.28
N VAL A 35 9.69 10.88 -17.62
CA VAL A 35 8.84 11.71 -16.75
C VAL A 35 9.29 11.61 -15.29
N SER A 36 9.15 12.68 -14.53
CA SER A 36 9.56 12.73 -13.12
C SER A 36 8.48 13.35 -12.25
N LEU A 37 8.10 12.67 -11.18
CA LEU A 37 7.18 13.20 -10.17
C LEU A 37 7.73 14.43 -9.45
N PHE A 38 9.05 14.61 -9.41
CA PHE A 38 9.70 15.78 -8.83
C PHE A 38 9.75 16.98 -9.80
N ASN A 39 9.39 16.77 -11.05
CA ASN A 39 9.25 17.82 -12.06
C ASN A 39 7.92 17.63 -12.78
N PRO A 40 6.80 18.19 -12.24
CA PRO A 40 5.48 18.03 -12.84
C PRO A 40 5.39 18.49 -14.28
N SER A 41 6.16 19.51 -14.68
CA SER A 41 6.19 19.97 -16.09
C SER A 41 6.78 18.93 -17.05
N SER A 42 7.44 17.88 -16.55
CA SER A 42 7.88 16.77 -17.41
C SER A 42 6.72 15.94 -17.99
N PHE A 43 5.50 16.12 -17.48
CA PHE A 43 4.28 15.49 -18.03
C PHE A 43 3.58 16.36 -19.09
N ASP A 44 3.99 17.62 -19.24
CA ASP A 44 3.37 18.56 -20.19
C ASP A 44 3.55 18.08 -21.62
N GLY A 45 2.45 17.90 -22.33
CA GLY A 45 2.43 17.44 -23.71
C GLY A 45 2.74 15.97 -23.92
N ILE A 46 2.91 15.19 -22.85
CA ILE A 46 3.11 13.73 -22.94
C ILE A 46 1.77 13.04 -22.68
N ASN A 47 1.26 12.37 -23.72
CA ASN A 47 0.10 11.51 -23.58
C ASN A 47 0.52 10.13 -23.04
N PRO A 48 -0.28 9.50 -22.17
CA PRO A 48 -0.03 8.12 -21.77
C PRO A 48 -0.12 7.20 -22.98
N SER A 49 0.71 6.19 -23.01
CA SER A 49 0.63 5.08 -23.94
C SER A 49 -0.03 3.89 -23.25
N TYR A 50 -0.72 3.06 -24.02
CA TYR A 50 -1.45 1.93 -23.51
C TYR A 50 -0.87 0.63 -24.05
N ASN A 51 -0.99 -0.43 -23.26
CA ASN A 51 -0.49 -1.76 -23.60
C ASN A 51 -1.67 -2.75 -23.71
N PRO A 52 -2.40 -2.75 -24.83
CA PRO A 52 -3.64 -3.50 -25.00
C PRO A 52 -3.43 -5.02 -25.00
N ASP A 53 -2.22 -5.50 -25.26
CA ASP A 53 -1.93 -6.91 -25.41
C ASP A 53 -1.78 -7.66 -24.08
N ASN A 54 -1.66 -6.94 -22.96
CA ASN A 54 -1.45 -7.52 -21.63
C ASN A 54 -2.73 -7.79 -20.84
N ALA A 55 -3.90 -7.80 -21.47
CA ALA A 55 -5.15 -8.09 -20.77
C ALA A 55 -5.22 -9.54 -20.23
N PRO A 56 -5.84 -9.79 -19.04
CA PRO A 56 -6.55 -8.81 -18.22
C PRO A 56 -5.62 -7.95 -17.36
N PHE A 57 -5.99 -6.68 -17.16
CA PHE A 57 -5.21 -5.68 -16.43
C PHE A 57 -5.51 -5.67 -14.94
N SER A 58 -4.56 -5.12 -14.21
CA SER A 58 -4.69 -4.81 -12.80
C SER A 58 -4.20 -3.40 -12.48
N ALA A 59 -4.78 -2.80 -11.45
CA ALA A 59 -4.36 -1.53 -10.90
C ALA A 59 -4.38 -1.58 -9.38
N TYR A 60 -3.38 -0.97 -8.77
CA TYR A 60 -3.26 -0.87 -7.32
C TYR A 60 -2.81 0.54 -6.94
N VAL A 61 -3.49 1.13 -5.96
CA VAL A 61 -3.12 2.42 -5.39
C VAL A 61 -3.10 2.27 -3.87
N ASP A 62 -2.05 2.78 -3.24
CA ASP A 62 -1.88 2.84 -1.80
C ASP A 62 -1.47 4.26 -1.40
N VAL A 63 -2.21 4.84 -0.48
CA VAL A 63 -1.96 6.18 0.06
C VAL A 63 -1.80 6.04 1.56
N LEU A 64 -0.68 6.51 2.08
CA LEU A 64 -0.37 6.55 3.49
C LEU A 64 -0.13 8.01 3.92
N ALA A 65 -0.91 8.46 4.88
CA ALA A 65 -0.65 9.68 5.63
C ALA A 65 -0.18 9.30 7.03
N GLN A 66 1.07 9.56 7.33
CA GLN A 66 1.63 9.35 8.67
C GLN A 66 1.34 10.56 9.54
N GLY A 67 0.81 10.31 10.74
CA GLY A 67 0.61 11.30 11.76
C GLY A 67 1.82 11.43 12.70
N PRO A 68 1.65 12.16 13.80
CA PRO A 68 2.69 12.29 14.80
C PRO A 68 3.16 10.92 15.30
N SER A 69 4.46 10.74 15.31
CA SER A 69 5.10 9.53 15.82
C SER A 69 6.38 9.90 16.57
N VAL A 70 6.72 9.07 17.55
CA VAL A 70 7.91 9.27 18.37
C VAL A 70 8.62 7.94 18.54
N SER A 71 9.93 7.95 18.40
CA SER A 71 10.78 6.83 18.78
C SER A 71 11.84 7.28 19.80
N PHE A 72 12.18 6.36 20.66
CA PHE A 72 13.23 6.56 21.66
C PHE A 72 14.10 5.31 21.74
N GLN A 73 15.35 5.52 22.11
CA GLN A 73 16.31 4.44 22.23
C GLN A 73 17.08 4.53 23.52
N ILE A 74 17.21 3.40 24.21
CA ILE A 74 17.94 3.28 25.48
C ILE A 74 18.84 2.04 25.41
N GLY A 75 20.16 2.29 25.34
CA GLY A 75 21.11 1.19 25.26
C GLY A 75 20.92 0.31 24.03
N LYS A 76 20.60 -0.96 24.25
CA LYS A 76 20.35 -1.93 23.17
C LYS A 76 18.88 -2.06 22.76
N HIS A 77 18.00 -1.24 23.34
CA HIS A 77 16.55 -1.32 23.17
C HIS A 77 16.01 -0.03 22.57
N ALA A 78 14.98 -0.14 21.76
CA ALA A 78 14.26 1.00 21.22
C ALA A 78 12.75 0.75 21.26
N GLY A 79 11.99 1.82 21.48
CA GLY A 79 10.54 1.82 21.41
C GLY A 79 10.04 2.92 20.48
N ALA A 80 8.88 2.73 19.87
CA ALA A 80 8.23 3.77 19.09
C ALA A 80 6.71 3.70 19.21
N LEU A 81 6.09 4.88 19.18
CA LEU A 81 4.66 5.08 18.98
C LEU A 81 4.48 5.63 17.57
N HIS A 82 3.54 5.06 16.82
CA HIS A 82 3.24 5.44 15.45
C HIS A 82 1.74 5.69 15.29
N THR A 83 1.38 6.68 14.47
CA THR A 83 0.01 6.93 14.06
C THR A 83 -0.05 7.17 12.56
N GLY A 84 -1.18 6.82 11.93
CA GLY A 84 -1.34 7.03 10.50
C GLY A 84 -2.75 6.73 10.01
N VAL A 85 -3.01 7.14 8.78
CA VAL A 85 -4.22 6.78 8.01
C VAL A 85 -3.75 6.21 6.69
N ARG A 86 -4.34 5.10 6.28
CA ARG A 86 -4.01 4.43 5.03
C ARG A 86 -5.26 4.10 4.24
N SER A 87 -5.15 4.25 2.93
CA SER A 87 -6.18 3.85 1.97
C SER A 87 -5.54 3.05 0.85
N ALA A 88 -6.11 1.89 0.56
CA ALA A 88 -5.64 1.04 -0.52
C ALA A 88 -6.81 0.65 -1.43
N VAL A 89 -6.58 0.65 -2.73
CA VAL A 89 -7.53 0.18 -3.74
C VAL A 89 -6.80 -0.80 -4.66
N ASP A 90 -7.40 -1.96 -4.85
CA ASP A 90 -6.93 -3.01 -5.75
C ASP A 90 -8.03 -3.36 -6.75
N ALA A 91 -7.72 -3.31 -8.03
CA ALA A 91 -8.62 -3.69 -9.11
C ALA A 91 -7.93 -4.73 -9.99
N ARG A 92 -8.62 -5.83 -10.31
CA ARG A 92 -8.07 -6.97 -11.04
C ARG A 92 -9.03 -7.50 -12.10
N ASN A 93 -8.46 -8.15 -13.10
CA ASN A 93 -9.15 -8.78 -14.21
C ASN A 93 -9.97 -7.78 -15.06
N ILE A 94 -9.44 -6.58 -15.26
CA ILE A 94 -10.05 -5.57 -16.12
C ILE A 94 -9.77 -5.95 -17.58
N GLY A 95 -10.82 -6.22 -18.33
CA GLY A 95 -10.70 -6.55 -19.75
C GLY A 95 -10.26 -5.36 -20.60
N ASN A 96 -9.56 -5.61 -21.71
CA ASN A 96 -9.00 -4.60 -22.60
C ASN A 96 -10.05 -3.55 -23.05
N LYS A 97 -11.17 -3.99 -23.62
CA LYS A 97 -12.21 -3.06 -24.10
C LYS A 97 -12.73 -2.16 -22.98
N PHE A 98 -12.90 -2.70 -21.77
CA PHE A 98 -13.36 -1.91 -20.64
C PHE A 98 -12.30 -0.94 -20.14
N ALA A 99 -11.03 -1.33 -20.13
CA ALA A 99 -9.93 -0.43 -19.82
C ALA A 99 -9.88 0.75 -20.83
N THR A 100 -10.08 0.47 -22.11
CA THR A 100 -10.18 1.52 -23.14
C THR A 100 -11.38 2.44 -22.91
N TYR A 101 -12.55 1.91 -22.55
CA TYR A 101 -13.70 2.75 -22.19
C TYR A 101 -13.45 3.63 -20.96
N LEU A 102 -12.66 3.18 -20.01
CA LEU A 102 -12.29 3.98 -18.84
C LEU A 102 -11.33 5.15 -19.20
N THR A 103 -10.52 5.00 -20.23
CA THR A 103 -9.53 6.00 -20.64
C THR A 103 -10.02 6.92 -21.77
N GLU A 104 -10.67 6.37 -22.78
CA GLU A 104 -11.13 7.08 -23.98
C GLU A 104 -12.63 7.45 -23.90
N GLY A 105 -13.35 6.89 -22.93
CA GLY A 105 -14.79 7.04 -22.81
C GLY A 105 -15.58 6.17 -23.81
N PHE A 106 -16.91 6.18 -23.67
CA PHE A 106 -17.82 5.45 -24.55
C PHE A 106 -17.87 6.00 -25.98
N GLN A 107 -17.26 7.14 -26.22
CA GLN A 107 -17.10 7.74 -27.54
C GLN A 107 -16.04 7.06 -28.42
N TYR A 108 -15.31 6.07 -27.91
CA TYR A 108 -14.28 5.35 -28.67
C TYR A 108 -14.92 4.52 -29.81
N LEU A 109 -14.96 5.08 -30.98
CA LEU A 109 -15.64 4.54 -32.16
C LEU A 109 -15.30 3.07 -32.49
N PRO A 110 -14.02 2.61 -32.40
CA PRO A 110 -13.69 1.25 -32.78
C PRO A 110 -14.42 0.16 -31.96
N TYR A 111 -14.93 0.50 -30.77
CA TYR A 111 -15.63 -0.45 -29.91
C TYR A 111 -17.14 -0.21 -29.83
N GLN A 112 -17.66 0.84 -30.48
CA GLN A 112 -19.11 1.08 -30.55
C GLN A 112 -19.82 -0.05 -31.31
N GLY A 113 -20.96 -0.46 -30.81
CA GLY A 113 -21.73 -1.57 -31.36
C GLY A 113 -21.11 -2.96 -31.14
N THR A 114 -19.92 -3.04 -30.51
CA THR A 114 -19.29 -4.33 -30.27
C THR A 114 -19.66 -4.87 -28.89
N GLU A 115 -19.87 -6.17 -28.82
CA GLU A 115 -20.11 -6.86 -27.58
C GLU A 115 -18.85 -6.91 -26.70
N THR A 116 -19.05 -6.67 -25.41
CA THR A 116 -17.99 -6.70 -24.41
C THR A 116 -18.41 -7.62 -23.27
N ARG A 117 -17.54 -8.52 -22.89
CA ARG A 117 -17.75 -9.41 -21.75
C ARG A 117 -16.61 -9.28 -20.75
N LEU A 118 -16.97 -9.07 -19.51
CA LEU A 118 -16.07 -9.04 -18.36
C LEU A 118 -16.36 -10.22 -17.46
N THR A 119 -15.32 -10.94 -17.07
CA THR A 119 -15.45 -12.11 -16.18
C THR A 119 -14.52 -11.98 -15.00
N ASP A 120 -15.04 -12.29 -13.79
CA ASP A 120 -14.28 -12.30 -12.53
C ASP A 120 -13.53 -10.98 -12.23
N VAL A 121 -14.11 -9.84 -12.61
CA VAL A 121 -13.55 -8.53 -12.24
C VAL A 121 -13.69 -8.32 -10.74
N ARG A 122 -12.62 -7.89 -10.10
CA ARG A 122 -12.59 -7.64 -8.66
C ARG A 122 -12.07 -6.24 -8.39
N VAL A 123 -12.80 -5.52 -7.55
CA VAL A 123 -12.37 -4.23 -7.01
C VAL A 123 -12.50 -4.30 -5.49
N THR A 124 -11.44 -3.96 -4.79
CA THR A 124 -11.43 -3.90 -3.33
C THR A 124 -10.80 -2.60 -2.89
N GLY A 125 -11.51 -1.85 -2.08
CA GLY A 125 -11.02 -0.62 -1.46
C GLY A 125 -11.13 -0.71 0.05
N LEU A 126 -10.13 -0.23 0.77
CA LEU A 126 -10.07 -0.24 2.22
C LEU A 126 -9.35 1.00 2.73
N SER A 127 -9.98 1.67 3.70
CA SER A 127 -9.40 2.80 4.43
C SER A 127 -9.44 2.52 5.93
N TRP A 128 -8.33 2.80 6.62
CA TRP A 128 -8.24 2.64 8.06
C TRP A 128 -7.29 3.67 8.67
N ALA A 129 -7.53 4.00 9.93
CA ALA A 129 -6.55 4.66 10.78
C ALA A 129 -5.83 3.62 11.63
N GLU A 130 -4.60 3.90 12.01
CA GLU A 130 -3.78 2.99 12.82
C GLU A 130 -3.02 3.72 13.92
N VAL A 131 -2.92 3.03 15.05
CA VAL A 131 -2.03 3.39 16.17
C VAL A 131 -1.19 2.17 16.49
N GLY A 132 0.11 2.32 16.47
CA GLY A 132 1.03 1.21 16.64
C GLY A 132 2.12 1.45 17.68
N LEU A 133 2.52 0.37 18.34
CA LEU A 133 3.66 0.31 19.25
C LEU A 133 4.72 -0.61 18.68
N ALA A 134 5.92 -0.08 18.48
CA ALA A 134 7.06 -0.85 18.01
C ALA A 134 8.11 -1.02 19.12
N TYR A 135 8.74 -2.17 19.11
CA TYR A 135 9.89 -2.49 19.96
C TYR A 135 10.97 -3.14 19.13
N GLY A 136 12.21 -2.71 19.35
CA GLY A 136 13.39 -3.30 18.72
C GLY A 136 14.53 -3.49 19.69
N THR A 137 15.39 -4.46 19.40
CA THR A 137 16.56 -4.75 20.24
C THR A 137 17.74 -5.26 19.42
N ILE A 138 18.96 -5.01 19.93
CA ILE A 138 20.18 -5.64 19.41
C ILE A 138 20.23 -7.06 19.97
N LEU A 139 20.07 -8.05 19.10
CA LEU A 139 20.10 -9.48 19.46
C LEU A 139 21.53 -10.00 19.59
N LYS A 140 22.39 -9.59 18.68
CA LYS A 140 23.82 -9.95 18.69
C LYS A 140 24.66 -8.78 18.22
N GLN A 141 25.78 -8.59 18.87
CA GLN A 141 26.78 -7.58 18.53
C GLN A 141 28.14 -8.11 18.92
N ASP A 142 28.97 -8.39 17.91
CA ASP A 142 30.28 -8.99 18.10
C ASP A 142 31.22 -8.58 16.96
N GLY A 143 32.42 -8.10 17.32
CA GLY A 143 33.38 -7.62 16.36
C GLY A 143 32.80 -6.55 15.43
N ARG A 144 32.60 -6.86 14.16
CA ARG A 144 32.01 -5.98 13.16
C ARG A 144 30.55 -6.32 12.83
N ASP A 145 30.00 -7.34 13.45
CA ASP A 145 28.70 -7.89 13.12
C ASP A 145 27.63 -7.43 14.12
N MET A 146 26.49 -7.00 13.63
CA MET A 146 25.33 -6.63 14.44
C MET A 146 24.05 -7.24 13.83
N ILE A 147 23.28 -7.90 14.68
CA ILE A 147 21.95 -8.41 14.35
C ILE A 147 20.95 -7.68 15.23
N THR A 148 19.94 -7.08 14.63
CA THR A 148 18.81 -6.48 15.32
C THR A 148 17.52 -7.18 14.97
N GLY A 149 16.61 -7.25 15.93
CA GLY A 149 15.25 -7.74 15.74
C GLY A 149 14.25 -6.71 16.24
N GLY A 150 13.04 -6.75 15.68
CA GLY A 150 11.98 -5.87 16.10
C GLY A 150 10.60 -6.40 15.77
N VAL A 151 9.63 -5.93 16.54
CA VAL A 151 8.21 -6.24 16.40
C VAL A 151 7.40 -4.93 16.43
N HIS A 152 6.28 -4.92 15.75
CA HIS A 152 5.36 -3.80 15.76
C HIS A 152 3.94 -4.34 15.86
N VAL A 153 3.16 -3.83 16.79
CA VAL A 153 1.75 -4.18 17.00
C VAL A 153 0.92 -2.95 16.70
N LYS A 154 -0.06 -3.11 15.81
CA LYS A 154 -0.94 -2.01 15.34
C LYS A 154 -2.38 -2.32 15.68
N LYS A 155 -3.06 -1.36 16.30
CA LYS A 155 -4.51 -1.33 16.40
C LYS A 155 -5.05 -0.61 15.17
N LEU A 156 -5.98 -1.24 14.46
CA LEU A 156 -6.60 -0.72 13.25
C LEU A 156 -8.03 -0.28 13.55
N PHE A 157 -8.41 0.88 13.02
CA PHE A 157 -9.74 1.48 13.08
C PHE A 157 -10.23 1.64 11.66
N GLY A 158 -11.19 0.81 11.23
CA GLY A 158 -11.75 0.88 9.89
C GLY A 158 -12.52 2.18 9.68
N LEU A 159 -12.31 2.83 8.55
CA LEU A 159 -12.96 4.07 8.15
C LEU A 159 -13.95 3.85 7.02
N ALA A 160 -13.59 3.05 6.03
CA ALA A 160 -14.45 2.67 4.91
C ALA A 160 -13.94 1.40 4.25
N GLY A 161 -14.84 0.62 3.70
CA GLY A 161 -14.53 -0.57 2.93
C GLY A 161 -15.49 -0.76 1.77
N VAL A 162 -14.99 -1.15 0.62
CA VAL A 162 -15.77 -1.52 -0.56
C VAL A 162 -15.20 -2.77 -1.20
N GLY A 163 -16.07 -3.66 -1.60
CA GLY A 163 -15.73 -4.85 -2.37
C GLY A 163 -16.74 -5.03 -3.49
N LEU A 164 -16.27 -5.20 -4.71
CA LEU A 164 -17.08 -5.55 -5.87
C LEU A 164 -16.45 -6.77 -6.54
N ARG A 165 -17.26 -7.78 -6.84
CA ARG A 165 -16.89 -8.88 -7.69
C ARG A 165 -17.97 -9.07 -8.75
N LEU A 166 -17.63 -8.80 -9.99
CA LEU A 166 -18.44 -9.12 -11.14
C LEU A 166 -18.06 -10.53 -11.61
N ASN A 167 -19.00 -11.48 -11.55
CA ASN A 167 -18.73 -12.82 -12.05
C ASN A 167 -18.83 -12.84 -13.58
N ASP A 168 -19.83 -12.16 -14.13
CA ASP A 168 -20.05 -12.01 -15.56
C ASP A 168 -20.78 -10.69 -15.81
N TRP A 169 -20.30 -9.89 -16.74
CA TRP A 169 -20.99 -8.72 -17.25
C TRP A 169 -20.84 -8.65 -18.76
N TYR A 170 -21.98 -8.79 -19.43
CA TYR A 170 -22.09 -8.78 -20.87
C TYR A 170 -22.91 -7.56 -21.30
N PHE A 171 -22.29 -6.70 -22.09
CA PHE A 171 -22.87 -5.43 -22.48
C PHE A 171 -22.40 -5.00 -23.86
N THR A 172 -23.15 -4.07 -24.45
CA THR A 172 -22.84 -3.39 -25.71
C THR A 172 -22.97 -1.89 -25.52
N VAL A 173 -22.07 -1.14 -26.10
CA VAL A 173 -22.11 0.34 -26.17
C VAL A 173 -22.48 0.73 -27.60
N PRO A 174 -23.78 0.94 -27.92
CA PRO A 174 -24.19 1.27 -29.28
C PRO A 174 -23.70 2.64 -29.74
N ASP A 175 -23.63 3.60 -28.82
CA ASP A 175 -23.18 4.96 -29.07
C ASP A 175 -22.55 5.57 -27.81
N SER A 176 -22.10 6.82 -27.89
CA SER A 176 -21.38 7.52 -26.80
C SER A 176 -22.23 7.74 -25.53
N SER A 177 -23.54 7.57 -25.59
CA SER A 177 -24.47 7.92 -24.50
C SER A 177 -25.22 6.72 -23.92
N ASN A 178 -25.22 5.59 -24.65
CA ASN A 178 -26.01 4.42 -24.30
C ASN A 178 -25.13 3.20 -24.00
N LEU A 179 -25.46 2.50 -22.91
CA LEU A 179 -24.91 1.22 -22.56
C LEU A 179 -26.08 0.24 -22.36
N ILE A 180 -26.07 -0.85 -23.10
CA ILE A 180 -27.09 -1.90 -23.05
C ILE A 180 -26.46 -3.11 -22.36
N THR A 181 -26.91 -3.41 -21.16
CA THR A 181 -26.51 -4.62 -20.43
C THR A 181 -27.42 -5.77 -20.82
N GLN A 182 -26.87 -6.85 -21.37
CA GLN A 182 -27.59 -8.07 -21.68
C GLN A 182 -27.60 -9.03 -20.48
N ARG A 183 -26.51 -9.03 -19.72
CA ARG A 183 -26.40 -9.85 -18.52
C ARG A 183 -25.42 -9.21 -17.54
N VAL A 184 -25.77 -9.22 -16.26
CA VAL A 184 -24.84 -8.85 -15.21
C VAL A 184 -25.06 -9.73 -13.99
N SER A 185 -23.98 -10.33 -13.47
CA SER A 185 -24.02 -11.08 -12.22
C SER A 185 -22.81 -10.80 -11.37
N GLY A 186 -23.00 -10.70 -10.08
CA GLY A 186 -21.93 -10.36 -9.17
C GLY A 186 -22.35 -10.25 -7.73
N ARG A 187 -21.47 -9.70 -6.94
CA ARG A 187 -21.72 -9.34 -5.55
C ARG A 187 -20.94 -8.08 -5.21
N TYR A 188 -21.49 -7.30 -4.33
CA TYR A 188 -20.81 -6.16 -3.76
C TYR A 188 -20.98 -6.11 -2.26
N GLY A 189 -20.11 -5.36 -1.62
CA GLY A 189 -20.21 -5.05 -0.20
C GLY A 189 -19.62 -3.68 0.04
N VAL A 190 -20.30 -2.88 0.82
CA VAL A 190 -19.91 -1.53 1.18
C VAL A 190 -20.13 -1.33 2.67
N SER A 191 -19.17 -0.73 3.35
CA SER A 191 -19.38 -0.20 4.69
C SER A 191 -19.72 1.28 4.62
N ASP A 192 -20.45 1.80 5.56
CA ASP A 192 -20.56 3.24 5.73
C ASP A 192 -19.18 3.85 5.97
N ALA A 193 -18.99 5.06 5.46
CA ALA A 193 -17.80 5.84 5.72
C ALA A 193 -17.95 6.55 7.06
N GLY A 194 -16.99 6.32 7.97
CA GLY A 194 -17.05 6.93 9.29
C GLY A 194 -15.90 6.52 10.18
N TRP A 195 -15.82 7.13 11.35
CA TRP A 195 -14.81 6.80 12.33
C TRP A 195 -15.14 5.49 13.04
N ASN A 196 -14.20 4.52 12.99
CA ASN A 196 -14.31 3.24 13.71
C ASN A 196 -15.51 2.36 13.28
N THR A 197 -15.85 2.37 11.99
CA THR A 197 -16.88 1.48 11.42
C THR A 197 -16.43 0.02 11.37
N GLY A 198 -15.14 -0.21 11.59
CA GLY A 198 -14.52 -1.52 11.69
C GLY A 198 -13.33 -1.49 12.62
N GLY A 199 -12.75 -2.66 12.88
CA GLY A 199 -11.57 -2.74 13.72
C GLY A 199 -10.75 -4.00 13.47
N GLY A 200 -9.50 -3.94 13.92
CA GLY A 200 -8.60 -5.07 13.76
C GLY A 200 -7.26 -4.88 14.45
N TRP A 201 -6.37 -5.81 14.17
CA TRP A 201 -4.99 -5.78 14.61
C TRP A 201 -4.09 -6.18 13.45
N ALA A 202 -2.90 -5.60 13.41
CA ALA A 202 -1.85 -6.01 12.51
C ALA A 202 -0.51 -6.08 13.27
N PHE A 203 0.39 -6.91 12.74
CA PHE A 203 1.69 -7.19 13.33
C PHE A 203 2.76 -7.12 12.26
N ASP A 204 3.90 -6.53 12.62
CA ASP A 204 5.10 -6.56 11.81
C ASP A 204 6.21 -7.22 12.61
N VAL A 205 7.06 -7.97 11.92
CA VAL A 205 8.27 -8.58 12.48
C VAL A 205 9.40 -8.32 11.51
N GLY A 206 10.58 -7.99 12.04
CA GLY A 206 11.72 -7.75 11.18
C GLY A 206 13.06 -8.05 11.84
N PHE A 207 14.02 -8.36 10.97
CA PHE A 207 15.40 -8.60 11.33
C PHE A 207 16.32 -7.82 10.41
N THR A 208 17.43 -7.34 10.97
CA THR A 208 18.47 -6.68 10.19
C THR A 208 19.83 -7.19 10.62
N TYR A 209 20.62 -7.59 9.64
CA TYR A 209 22.04 -7.86 9.80
C TYR A 209 22.84 -6.70 9.21
N LYS A 210 23.82 -6.20 9.98
CA LYS A 210 24.72 -5.13 9.57
C LYS A 210 26.18 -5.55 9.79
N LYS A 211 26.99 -5.45 8.74
CA LYS A 211 28.43 -5.58 8.80
C LYS A 211 29.09 -4.20 8.81
N SER A 212 29.68 -3.82 9.90
CA SER A 212 30.33 -2.51 10.08
C SER A 212 31.74 -2.50 9.49
N LYS A 213 32.24 -1.31 9.10
CA LYS A 213 33.61 -1.15 8.63
C LYS A 213 34.63 -1.31 9.76
N LYS A 214 34.25 -0.95 10.98
CA LYS A 214 35.10 -0.99 12.18
C LYS A 214 34.48 -1.92 13.23
N ASP A 215 35.28 -2.31 14.21
CA ASP A 215 34.80 -3.04 15.38
C ASP A 215 33.74 -2.22 16.12
N ILE A 216 32.62 -2.86 16.40
CA ILE A 216 31.46 -2.29 17.11
C ILE A 216 31.14 -3.04 18.41
N SER A 217 32.00 -3.90 18.93
CA SER A 217 31.74 -4.65 20.17
C SER A 217 31.38 -3.76 21.34
N GLY A 218 31.98 -2.57 21.43
CA GLY A 218 31.66 -1.54 22.43
C GLY A 218 30.68 -0.45 21.96
N TYR A 219 30.03 -0.64 20.81
CA TYR A 219 29.09 0.33 20.28
C TYR A 219 27.77 0.27 21.01
N THR A 220 27.36 1.39 21.59
CA THR A 220 26.01 1.58 22.10
C THR A 220 25.40 2.72 21.31
N PRO A 221 24.30 2.49 20.58
CA PRO A 221 23.59 3.57 19.92
C PRO A 221 23.32 4.73 20.90
N HIS A 222 23.49 5.98 20.49
CA HIS A 222 23.36 7.22 21.28
C HIS A 222 24.38 7.44 22.42
N SER A 223 25.35 6.58 22.57
CA SER A 223 26.46 6.90 23.49
C SER A 223 27.26 8.08 22.95
N ARG A 224 27.42 9.11 23.77
CA ARG A 224 28.31 10.25 23.45
C ARG A 224 29.72 9.79 23.12
N GLN A 225 30.17 8.69 23.70
CA GLN A 225 31.51 8.15 23.50
C GLN A 225 31.67 7.32 22.24
N SER A 226 30.63 6.61 21.82
CA SER A 226 30.69 5.63 20.71
C SER A 226 29.69 5.89 19.57
N GLY A 227 28.75 6.82 19.74
CA GLY A 227 27.59 7.00 18.86
C GLY A 227 27.91 7.15 17.37
N CYS A 228 28.22 8.35 16.92
CA CYS A 228 28.28 8.64 15.48
C CYS A 228 29.56 8.19 14.76
N LYS A 229 30.66 7.94 15.46
CA LYS A 229 31.94 7.63 14.83
C LYS A 229 32.03 6.22 14.22
N LYS A 230 31.12 5.32 14.56
CA LYS A 230 31.14 3.90 14.15
C LYS A 230 29.95 3.46 13.30
N CYS A 231 29.19 4.40 12.79
CA CYS A 231 27.94 4.10 12.05
C CYS A 231 28.15 3.60 10.62
N ASP A 232 29.38 3.64 10.09
CA ASP A 232 29.69 3.18 8.74
C ASP A 232 29.61 1.66 8.63
N TYR A 233 28.86 1.19 7.65
CA TYR A 233 28.76 -0.24 7.36
C TYR A 233 29.28 -0.58 5.96
N LEU A 234 29.72 -1.81 5.77
CA LEU A 234 30.07 -2.36 4.48
C LEU A 234 28.80 -2.73 3.72
N TYR A 235 27.90 -3.44 4.41
CA TYR A 235 26.58 -3.79 3.89
C TYR A 235 25.59 -4.00 5.04
N LYS A 236 24.32 -3.85 4.70
CA LYS A 236 23.18 -4.05 5.57
C LYS A 236 22.12 -4.86 4.81
N VAL A 237 21.69 -5.96 5.40
CA VAL A 237 20.65 -6.82 4.83
C VAL A 237 19.50 -6.87 5.81
N SER A 238 18.29 -6.67 5.33
CA SER A 238 17.09 -6.65 6.17
C SER A 238 16.00 -7.52 5.55
N VAL A 239 15.25 -8.20 6.41
CA VAL A 239 14.03 -8.92 6.06
C VAL A 239 12.93 -8.50 7.02
N ALA A 240 11.72 -8.31 6.51
CA ALA A 240 10.56 -8.01 7.34
C ALA A 240 9.29 -8.64 6.75
N LEU A 241 8.43 -9.07 7.64
CA LEU A 241 7.04 -9.43 7.37
C LEU A 241 6.18 -8.31 7.95
N LEU A 242 5.42 -7.63 7.10
CA LEU A 242 4.69 -6.42 7.43
C LEU A 242 3.18 -6.61 7.25
N ASP A 243 2.38 -5.89 8.03
CA ASP A 243 0.93 -5.80 7.90
C ASP A 243 0.20 -7.15 7.97
N VAL A 244 0.69 -8.07 8.80
CA VAL A 244 0.01 -9.34 9.04
C VAL A 244 -1.19 -9.09 9.93
N GLY A 245 -2.36 -8.97 9.34
CA GLY A 245 -3.57 -8.64 10.08
C GLY A 245 -4.81 -8.52 9.23
N SER A 246 -5.88 -8.02 9.83
CA SER A 246 -7.13 -7.80 9.14
C SER A 246 -7.96 -6.70 9.81
N VAL A 247 -8.78 -6.02 9.02
CA VAL A 247 -9.85 -5.14 9.49
C VAL A 247 -11.18 -5.82 9.24
N ARG A 248 -12.05 -5.85 10.23
CA ARG A 248 -13.42 -6.36 10.12
C ARG A 248 -14.40 -5.23 10.31
N PHE A 249 -15.23 -4.99 9.33
CA PHE A 249 -16.36 -4.06 9.44
C PHE A 249 -17.53 -4.80 10.09
N LYS A 250 -18.14 -4.21 11.09
CA LYS A 250 -19.21 -4.83 11.89
C LYS A 250 -20.52 -4.06 11.83
N ASN A 251 -20.42 -2.76 11.62
CA ASN A 251 -21.56 -1.85 11.62
C ASN A 251 -21.77 -1.34 10.19
N ASP A 252 -23.03 -1.21 9.81
CA ASP A 252 -23.46 -0.54 8.58
C ASP A 252 -22.77 -1.11 7.32
N PHE A 253 -22.59 -2.45 7.31
CA PHE A 253 -22.08 -3.17 6.17
C PHE A 253 -23.24 -3.72 5.35
N TYR A 254 -23.38 -3.19 4.14
CA TYR A 254 -24.34 -3.68 3.15
C TYR A 254 -23.64 -4.59 2.15
N ALA A 255 -24.17 -5.77 1.94
CA ALA A 255 -23.66 -6.71 0.93
C ALA A 255 -24.85 -7.40 0.24
N ASP A 256 -24.80 -7.46 -1.07
CA ASP A 256 -25.84 -8.11 -1.86
C ASP A 256 -25.25 -8.84 -3.08
N LYS A 257 -26.07 -9.74 -3.62
CA LYS A 257 -25.81 -10.42 -4.88
C LYS A 257 -26.84 -9.98 -5.90
N PHE A 258 -26.41 -9.81 -7.11
CA PHE A 258 -27.28 -9.49 -8.24
C PHE A 258 -27.04 -10.46 -9.39
N ASP A 259 -28.11 -10.84 -10.06
CA ASP A 259 -28.08 -11.67 -11.26
C ASP A 259 -29.27 -11.26 -12.13
N GLU A 260 -28.98 -10.47 -13.14
CA GLU A 260 -29.98 -9.93 -14.07
C GLU A 260 -29.64 -10.36 -15.49
N ASN A 261 -30.66 -10.93 -16.17
CA ASN A 261 -30.65 -11.23 -17.58
C ASN A 261 -31.78 -10.44 -18.24
N THR A 262 -31.44 -9.65 -19.27
CA THR A 262 -32.43 -8.92 -20.09
C THR A 262 -32.59 -9.59 -21.43
#